data_9de73c4cba71ecd5c0ca9e18c0515fb4
#
_entry.id   9de73c4cba71ecd5c0ca9e18c0515fb4
#
_cell.length_a   1.000
_cell.length_b   1.000
_cell.length_c   1.000
_cell.angle_alpha   90.00
_cell.angle_beta   90.00
_cell.angle_gamma   90.00
#
_symmetry.space_group_name_H-M   'P 1'
#
loop_
_entity.id
_entity.type
_entity.pdbx_description
1 polymer ?
#
loop_
_entity_poly.entity_id
_entity_poly.type
_entity_poly.pdbx_seq_one_letter_code
_entity_poly.pdbx_strand_id
1 'polypeptide(L)'
;YEELLSYIGKVENTYLHQLLEYYFVKDEAFIKRFKNHSAAKSVHHGFAGGLLEHTLSILKMCEYYVSAYEILNKDLLYTAAIFHDIGKTKELSTFPENDYTDDGQLLGHIVIGVEMIGEGVRTIEGFPEKLASELKHCVIAHHGELEYGSPKKPALAEAVALHYADAIDAKLQTLTEIFKEKEGNKAVSYTHLRAH
;
A
#
# COMPACT_ATOMS: atom_id res chain seq x y z
N TYR A 1 0.89 -1.68 14.99
CA TYR A 1 0.20 -0.41 14.71
C TYR A 1 0.99 0.80 15.25
N GLU A 2 1.60 0.69 16.41
CA GLU A 2 2.46 1.74 16.97
C GLU A 2 3.62 2.11 16.04
N GLU A 3 4.20 1.12 15.37
CA GLU A 3 5.23 1.33 14.36
C GLU A 3 4.70 2.16 13.17
N LEU A 4 3.47 1.89 12.69
CA LEU A 4 2.83 2.71 11.66
C LEU A 4 2.65 4.17 12.12
N LEU A 5 2.17 4.36 13.35
CA LEU A 5 2.03 5.70 13.93
C LEU A 5 3.38 6.41 14.04
N SER A 6 4.47 5.69 14.30
CA SER A 6 5.82 6.28 14.30
C SER A 6 6.24 6.80 12.92
N TYR A 7 5.87 6.09 11.83
CA TYR A 7 6.11 6.58 10.47
C TYR A 7 5.24 7.78 10.13
N ILE A 8 3.98 7.79 10.55
CA ILE A 8 3.09 8.96 10.40
C ILE A 8 3.70 10.17 11.09
N GLY A 9 4.25 10.01 12.30
CA GLY A 9 4.94 11.07 13.04
C GLY A 9 6.21 11.61 12.36
N LYS A 10 6.81 10.87 11.42
CA LYS A 10 7.97 11.34 10.62
C LYS A 10 7.58 12.21 9.43
N VAL A 11 6.28 12.28 9.06
CA VAL A 11 5.78 13.11 7.95
C VAL A 11 5.61 14.54 8.44
N GLU A 12 6.42 15.45 7.90
CA GLU A 12 6.50 16.86 8.32
C GLU A 12 5.57 17.77 7.50
N ASN A 13 5.22 17.39 6.27
CA ASN A 13 4.27 18.13 5.45
C ASN A 13 2.89 18.14 6.11
N THR A 14 2.43 19.32 6.50
CA THR A 14 1.19 19.50 7.27
C THR A 14 -0.05 18.89 6.60
N TYR A 15 -0.17 19.00 5.28
CA TYR A 15 -1.33 18.48 4.55
C TYR A 15 -1.34 16.97 4.48
N LEU A 16 -0.18 16.37 4.19
CA LEU A 16 -0.03 14.91 4.17
C LEU A 16 -0.22 14.32 5.57
N HIS A 17 0.33 14.97 6.58
CA HIS A 17 0.17 14.56 7.97
C HIS A 17 -1.31 14.59 8.41
N GLN A 18 -2.04 15.67 8.10
CA GLN A 18 -3.48 15.78 8.39
C GLN A 18 -4.29 14.69 7.67
N LEU A 19 -3.93 14.36 6.42
CA LEU A 19 -4.59 13.29 5.68
C LEU A 19 -4.35 11.91 6.32
N LEU A 20 -3.13 11.65 6.77
CA LEU A 20 -2.79 10.44 7.52
C LEU A 20 -3.54 10.37 8.86
N GLU A 21 -3.59 11.50 9.60
CA GLU A 21 -4.36 11.56 10.85
C GLU A 21 -5.85 11.29 10.63
N TYR A 22 -6.43 11.81 9.55
CA TYR A 22 -7.84 11.63 9.24
C TYR A 22 -8.22 10.15 9.23
N TYR A 23 -7.45 9.30 8.55
CA TYR A 23 -7.70 7.86 8.44
C TYR A 23 -7.14 7.04 9.61
N PHE A 24 -5.91 7.31 10.02
CA PHE A 24 -5.14 6.41 10.89
C PHE A 24 -5.08 6.86 12.36
N VAL A 25 -5.68 7.99 12.71
CA VAL A 25 -5.71 8.49 14.10
C VAL A 25 -7.13 8.82 14.54
N LYS A 26 -7.95 9.42 13.68
CA LYS A 26 -9.27 9.96 14.03
C LYS A 26 -10.43 9.03 13.70
N ASP A 27 -10.32 8.18 12.69
CA ASP A 27 -11.37 7.25 12.28
C ASP A 27 -11.17 5.87 12.94
N GLU A 28 -11.74 5.68 14.13
CA GLU A 28 -11.65 4.43 14.89
C GLU A 28 -12.18 3.21 14.10
N ALA A 29 -13.24 3.39 13.32
CA ALA A 29 -13.83 2.33 12.52
C ALA A 29 -12.89 1.90 11.39
N PHE A 30 -12.28 2.86 10.71
CA PHE A 30 -11.27 2.60 9.70
C PHE A 30 -10.02 1.95 10.30
N ILE A 31 -9.50 2.47 11.42
CA ILE A 31 -8.34 1.92 12.14
C ILE A 31 -8.56 0.43 12.46
N LYS A 32 -9.72 0.10 13.04
CA LYS A 32 -10.07 -1.28 13.36
C LYS A 32 -10.11 -2.16 12.12
N ARG A 33 -10.70 -1.67 11.03
CA ARG A 33 -10.77 -2.37 9.75
C ARG A 33 -9.37 -2.61 9.17
N PHE A 34 -8.57 -1.56 9.04
CA PHE A 34 -7.21 -1.63 8.48
C PHE A 34 -6.29 -2.59 9.26
N LYS A 35 -6.33 -2.53 10.59
CA LYS A 35 -5.53 -3.42 11.46
C LYS A 35 -5.82 -4.90 11.29
N ASN A 36 -7.04 -5.25 10.92
CA ASN A 36 -7.49 -6.64 10.83
C ASN A 36 -7.67 -7.11 9.38
N HIS A 37 -7.39 -6.25 8.40
CA HIS A 37 -7.61 -6.56 6.99
C HIS A 37 -6.47 -7.41 6.41
N SER A 38 -6.81 -8.26 5.44
CA SER A 38 -5.83 -8.95 4.59
C SER A 38 -5.29 -8.05 3.49
N ALA A 39 -4.09 -8.35 3.01
CA ALA A 39 -3.57 -7.71 1.80
C ALA A 39 -3.97 -8.45 0.51
N ALA A 40 -4.49 -9.68 0.62
CA ALA A 40 -4.92 -10.49 -0.53
C ALA A 40 -6.02 -11.49 -0.15
N LYS A 41 -6.76 -11.99 -1.15
CA LYS A 41 -7.79 -13.01 -0.93
C LYS A 41 -7.21 -14.36 -0.48
N SER A 42 -6.09 -14.80 -1.08
CA SER A 42 -5.61 -16.17 -0.90
C SER A 42 -4.10 -16.39 -1.02
N VAL A 43 -3.32 -15.35 -1.26
CA VAL A 43 -1.86 -15.42 -1.41
C VAL A 43 -1.19 -14.48 -0.41
N HIS A 44 0.12 -14.32 -0.47
CA HIS A 44 0.94 -13.52 0.44
C HIS A 44 0.16 -12.42 1.20
N HIS A 45 0.31 -12.40 2.53
CA HIS A 45 -0.46 -11.53 3.44
C HIS A 45 -2.00 -11.74 3.41
N GLY A 46 -2.49 -12.89 2.94
CA GLY A 46 -3.93 -13.27 2.93
C GLY A 46 -4.50 -13.66 4.30
N PHE A 47 -4.02 -13.07 5.38
CA PHE A 47 -4.45 -13.34 6.77
C PHE A 47 -4.85 -12.04 7.49
N ALA A 48 -5.52 -12.18 8.62
CA ALA A 48 -5.94 -11.03 9.42
C ALA A 48 -4.72 -10.22 9.89
N GLY A 49 -4.66 -8.94 9.52
CA GLY A 49 -3.52 -8.05 9.79
C GLY A 49 -2.46 -8.04 8.68
N GLY A 50 -2.63 -8.82 7.61
CA GLY A 50 -1.69 -8.88 6.49
C GLY A 50 -1.49 -7.54 5.79
N LEU A 51 -2.55 -6.73 5.66
CA LEU A 51 -2.46 -5.39 5.06
C LEU A 51 -1.54 -4.45 5.87
N LEU A 52 -1.64 -4.47 7.18
CA LEU A 52 -0.76 -3.68 8.05
C LEU A 52 0.68 -4.18 7.98
N GLU A 53 0.90 -5.51 7.99
CA GLU A 53 2.23 -6.11 7.90
C GLU A 53 2.91 -5.76 6.59
N HIS A 54 2.22 -5.90 5.45
CA HIS A 54 2.68 -5.51 4.13
C HIS A 54 3.05 -4.02 4.08
N THR A 55 2.15 -3.14 4.54
CA THR A 55 2.40 -1.70 4.58
C THR A 55 3.67 -1.35 5.38
N LEU A 56 3.90 -1.99 6.53
CA LEU A 56 5.10 -1.79 7.34
C LEU A 56 6.37 -2.31 6.66
N SER A 57 6.29 -3.43 5.96
CA SER A 57 7.41 -3.98 5.17
C SER A 57 7.84 -2.99 4.10
N ILE A 58 6.88 -2.43 3.35
CA ILE A 58 7.15 -1.40 2.32
C ILE A 58 7.74 -0.13 2.94
N LEU A 59 7.21 0.35 4.08
CA LEU A 59 7.73 1.54 4.75
C LEU A 59 9.20 1.39 5.17
N LYS A 60 9.61 0.21 5.63
CA LYS A 60 11.03 -0.08 5.96
C LYS A 60 11.94 0.02 4.74
N MET A 61 11.49 -0.47 3.59
CA MET A 61 12.22 -0.31 2.32
C MET A 61 12.25 1.15 1.88
N CYS A 62 11.13 1.87 1.98
CA CYS A 62 11.06 3.30 1.68
C CYS A 62 11.98 4.13 2.58
N GLU A 63 12.12 3.78 3.86
CA GLU A 63 13.06 4.43 4.79
C GLU A 63 14.50 4.28 4.32
N TYR A 64 14.89 3.08 3.88
CA TYR A 64 16.19 2.86 3.27
C TYR A 64 16.36 3.70 1.99
N TYR A 65 15.36 3.71 1.09
CA TYR A 65 15.45 4.47 -0.16
C TYR A 65 15.63 5.97 0.09
N VAL A 66 14.86 6.56 1.01
CA VAL A 66 15.00 7.97 1.39
C VAL A 66 16.39 8.28 1.93
N SER A 67 16.99 7.35 2.69
CA SER A 67 18.36 7.54 3.20
C SER A 67 19.44 7.43 2.12
N ALA A 68 19.16 6.69 1.05
CA ALA A 68 20.12 6.40 -0.02
C ALA A 68 19.99 7.36 -1.23
N TYR A 69 18.82 7.94 -1.46
CA TYR A 69 18.52 8.73 -2.66
C TYR A 69 17.90 10.09 -2.30
N GLU A 70 18.70 11.16 -2.35
CA GLU A 70 18.27 12.53 -2.01
C GLU A 70 17.17 13.10 -2.93
N ILE A 71 16.95 12.52 -4.10
CA ILE A 71 15.89 12.93 -5.04
C ILE A 71 14.49 12.64 -4.50
N LEU A 72 14.35 11.73 -3.53
CA LEU A 72 13.06 11.28 -3.01
C LEU A 72 12.51 12.25 -1.97
N ASN A 73 11.27 12.68 -2.16
CA ASN A 73 10.51 13.36 -1.13
C ASN A 73 10.02 12.34 -0.09
N LYS A 74 10.62 12.37 1.09
CA LYS A 74 10.31 11.48 2.22
C LYS A 74 8.82 11.47 2.54
N ASP A 75 8.22 12.65 2.67
CA ASP A 75 6.84 12.78 3.14
C ASP A 75 5.83 12.24 2.12
N LEU A 76 6.08 12.51 0.84
CA LEU A 76 5.27 11.96 -0.25
C LEU A 76 5.40 10.44 -0.32
N LEU A 77 6.64 9.91 -0.27
CA LEU A 77 6.89 8.47 -0.37
C LEU A 77 6.29 7.69 0.81
N TYR A 78 6.45 8.17 2.04
CA TYR A 78 5.86 7.50 3.22
C TYR A 78 4.33 7.54 3.17
N THR A 79 3.77 8.69 2.82
CA THR A 79 2.31 8.81 2.67
C THR A 79 1.79 7.89 1.57
N ALA A 80 2.46 7.85 0.42
CA ALA A 80 2.09 6.97 -0.67
C ALA A 80 2.19 5.48 -0.29
N ALA A 81 3.24 5.09 0.45
CA ALA A 81 3.40 3.73 0.95
C ALA A 81 2.29 3.32 1.94
N ILE A 82 1.82 4.25 2.79
CA ILE A 82 0.71 4.00 3.70
C ILE A 82 -0.62 3.87 2.95
N PHE A 83 -0.80 4.63 1.87
CA PHE A 83 -2.07 4.70 1.13
C PHE A 83 -2.15 3.74 -0.07
N HIS A 84 -1.05 3.14 -0.56
CA HIS A 84 -1.06 2.44 -1.84
C HIS A 84 -2.13 1.37 -1.94
N ASP A 85 -2.34 0.65 -0.86
CA ASP A 85 -3.28 -0.48 -0.76
C ASP A 85 -4.52 -0.18 0.12
N ILE A 86 -4.75 1.08 0.49
CA ILE A 86 -5.88 1.46 1.37
C ILE A 86 -7.24 1.00 0.82
N GLY A 87 -7.38 0.96 -0.50
CA GLY A 87 -8.59 0.52 -1.19
C GLY A 87 -8.96 -0.93 -0.92
N LYS A 88 -7.99 -1.79 -0.56
CA LYS A 88 -8.25 -3.19 -0.19
C LYS A 88 -9.22 -3.30 0.99
N THR A 89 -9.27 -2.29 1.86
CA THR A 89 -10.25 -2.24 2.97
C THR A 89 -11.71 -2.17 2.52
N LYS A 90 -11.97 -1.82 1.26
CA LYS A 90 -13.30 -1.84 0.63
C LYS A 90 -13.39 -2.88 -0.50
N GLU A 91 -12.27 -3.24 -1.13
CA GLU A 91 -12.19 -4.25 -2.19
C GLU A 91 -12.56 -5.64 -1.67
N LEU A 92 -12.09 -5.99 -0.48
CA LEU A 92 -12.34 -7.28 0.14
C LEU A 92 -13.27 -7.13 1.35
N SER A 93 -14.13 -8.13 1.58
CA SER A 93 -14.89 -8.25 2.82
C SER A 93 -13.96 -8.57 3.99
N THR A 94 -14.43 -8.30 5.21
CA THR A 94 -13.67 -8.64 6.42
C THR A 94 -13.66 -10.14 6.69
N PHE A 95 -12.65 -10.62 7.43
CA PHE A 95 -12.63 -12.00 7.92
C PHE A 95 -13.90 -12.36 8.69
N PRO A 96 -14.37 -13.62 8.57
CA PRO A 96 -13.70 -14.78 7.95
C PRO A 96 -13.92 -14.96 6.44
N GLU A 97 -14.79 -14.21 5.80
CA GLU A 97 -15.15 -14.39 4.39
C GLU A 97 -13.99 -14.05 3.46
N ASN A 98 -13.34 -12.89 3.65
CA ASN A 98 -12.21 -12.41 2.87
C ASN A 98 -12.42 -12.58 1.36
N ASP A 99 -13.59 -12.19 0.85
CA ASP A 99 -13.96 -12.30 -0.57
C ASP A 99 -14.14 -10.91 -1.20
N TYR A 100 -14.10 -10.84 -2.52
CA TYR A 100 -14.34 -9.58 -3.23
C TYR A 100 -15.75 -9.05 -2.98
N THR A 101 -15.84 -7.76 -2.68
CA THR A 101 -17.10 -7.01 -2.69
C THR A 101 -17.52 -6.68 -4.12
N ASP A 102 -18.75 -6.20 -4.32
CA ASP A 102 -19.19 -5.72 -5.64
C ASP A 102 -18.31 -4.58 -6.16
N ASP A 103 -17.98 -3.60 -5.30
CA ASP A 103 -17.06 -2.51 -5.64
C ASP A 103 -15.64 -3.04 -5.94
N GLY A 104 -15.20 -4.05 -5.20
CA GLY A 104 -13.92 -4.72 -5.44
C GLY A 104 -13.85 -5.36 -6.83
N GLN A 105 -14.93 -6.02 -7.26
CA GLN A 105 -15.01 -6.64 -8.59
C GLN A 105 -15.11 -5.60 -9.73
N LEU A 106 -15.80 -4.50 -9.50
CA LEU A 106 -16.08 -3.50 -10.54
C LEU A 106 -14.97 -2.45 -10.66
N LEU A 107 -14.37 -2.03 -9.57
CA LEU A 107 -13.44 -0.89 -9.53
C LEU A 107 -12.00 -1.31 -9.18
N GLY A 108 -11.84 -2.29 -8.28
CA GLY A 108 -10.55 -2.69 -7.76
C GLY A 108 -9.93 -1.68 -6.77
N HIS A 109 -8.98 -2.15 -5.95
CA HIS A 109 -8.41 -1.36 -4.84
C HIS A 109 -7.71 -0.07 -5.27
N ILE A 110 -7.09 -0.02 -6.46
CA ILE A 110 -6.39 1.18 -6.95
C ILE A 110 -7.37 2.34 -7.11
N VAL A 111 -8.48 2.12 -7.80
CA VAL A 111 -9.51 3.15 -8.02
C VAL A 111 -10.15 3.53 -6.71
N ILE A 112 -10.57 2.55 -5.91
CA ILE A 112 -11.15 2.77 -4.58
C ILE A 112 -10.20 3.58 -3.68
N GLY A 113 -8.90 3.24 -3.67
CA GLY A 113 -7.89 3.95 -2.90
C GLY A 113 -7.73 5.40 -3.31
N VAL A 114 -7.74 5.69 -4.61
CA VAL A 114 -7.70 7.07 -5.13
C VAL A 114 -8.94 7.87 -4.74
N GLU A 115 -10.12 7.26 -4.75
CA GLU A 115 -11.36 7.88 -4.29
C GLU A 115 -11.28 8.21 -2.79
N MET A 116 -10.84 7.26 -1.96
CA MET A 116 -10.64 7.48 -0.53
C MET A 116 -9.66 8.64 -0.27
N ILE A 117 -8.52 8.69 -0.96
CA ILE A 117 -7.60 9.84 -0.87
C ILE A 117 -8.32 11.13 -1.24
N GLY A 118 -9.11 11.13 -2.31
CA GLY A 118 -9.90 12.27 -2.73
C GLY A 118 -10.92 12.72 -1.68
N GLU A 119 -11.58 11.78 -1.00
CA GLU A 119 -12.49 12.05 0.13
C GLU A 119 -11.74 12.75 1.27
N GLY A 120 -10.62 12.20 1.72
CA GLY A 120 -9.82 12.79 2.79
C GLY A 120 -9.26 14.16 2.43
N VAL A 121 -8.73 14.34 1.22
CA VAL A 121 -8.22 15.65 0.71
C VAL A 121 -9.28 16.72 0.77
N ARG A 122 -10.54 16.42 0.43
CA ARG A 122 -11.64 17.40 0.48
C ARG A 122 -12.00 17.86 1.89
N THR A 123 -11.61 17.11 2.92
CA THR A 123 -11.84 17.54 4.33
C THR A 123 -10.79 18.48 4.87
N ILE A 124 -9.68 18.69 4.12
CA ILE A 124 -8.54 19.50 4.55
C ILE A 124 -8.52 20.79 3.74
N GLU A 125 -8.79 21.91 4.41
CA GLU A 125 -8.82 23.23 3.78
C GLU A 125 -7.44 23.59 3.21
N GLY A 126 -7.43 24.07 1.95
CA GLY A 126 -6.21 24.53 1.29
C GLY A 126 -5.24 23.41 0.89
N PHE A 127 -5.67 22.14 0.88
CA PHE A 127 -4.80 21.05 0.40
C PHE A 127 -4.34 21.34 -1.03
N PRO A 128 -3.01 21.41 -1.32
CA PRO A 128 -2.51 21.75 -2.64
C PRO A 128 -2.92 20.70 -3.70
N GLU A 129 -3.57 21.15 -4.77
CA GLU A 129 -4.03 20.25 -5.86
C GLU A 129 -2.89 19.43 -6.48
N LYS A 130 -1.71 20.06 -6.66
CA LYS A 130 -0.54 19.38 -7.18
C LYS A 130 -0.10 18.24 -6.27
N LEU A 131 -0.03 18.47 -4.96
CA LEU A 131 0.36 17.46 -3.98
C LEU A 131 -0.65 16.29 -3.94
N ALA A 132 -1.95 16.61 -4.02
CA ALA A 132 -3.00 15.59 -4.13
C ALA A 132 -2.84 14.74 -5.39
N SER A 133 -2.51 15.35 -6.52
CA SER A 133 -2.27 14.66 -7.79
C SER A 133 -1.02 13.79 -7.75
N GLU A 134 0.07 14.26 -7.13
CA GLU A 134 1.32 13.50 -6.95
C GLU A 134 1.09 12.27 -6.07
N LEU A 135 0.39 12.42 -4.94
CA LEU A 135 0.03 11.30 -4.06
C LEU A 135 -0.84 10.27 -4.78
N LYS A 136 -1.91 10.73 -5.45
CA LYS A 136 -2.78 9.84 -6.24
C LYS A 136 -2.02 9.14 -7.36
N HIS A 137 -1.07 9.83 -8.02
CA HIS A 137 -0.23 9.21 -9.04
C HIS A 137 0.60 8.06 -8.48
N CYS A 138 1.21 8.22 -7.32
CA CYS A 138 1.97 7.14 -6.67
C CYS A 138 1.08 5.90 -6.45
N VAL A 139 -0.16 6.10 -5.98
CA VAL A 139 -1.12 5.01 -5.77
C VAL A 139 -1.59 4.40 -7.09
N ILE A 140 -1.92 5.21 -8.11
CA ILE A 140 -2.33 4.71 -9.43
C ILE A 140 -1.23 3.87 -10.09
N ALA A 141 0.02 4.21 -9.87
CA ALA A 141 1.16 3.64 -10.58
C ALA A 141 1.90 2.53 -9.81
N HIS A 142 1.47 2.16 -8.59
CA HIS A 142 2.27 1.30 -7.73
C HIS A 142 2.49 -0.13 -8.29
N HIS A 143 1.58 -0.68 -9.08
CA HIS A 143 1.82 -1.94 -9.78
C HIS A 143 2.83 -1.82 -10.94
N GLY A 144 3.21 -0.62 -11.36
CA GLY A 144 4.28 -0.31 -12.30
C GLY A 144 3.90 -0.46 -13.77
N GLU A 145 3.35 -1.58 -14.19
CA GLU A 145 3.01 -1.88 -15.58
C GLU A 145 1.50 -1.92 -15.82
N LEU A 146 1.08 -1.50 -17.02
CA LEU A 146 -0.34 -1.55 -17.40
C LEU A 146 -0.88 -2.97 -17.40
N GLU A 147 -0.04 -3.95 -17.73
CA GLU A 147 -0.37 -5.38 -17.73
C GLU A 147 -0.68 -5.93 -16.34
N TYR A 148 -0.19 -5.25 -15.30
CA TYR A 148 -0.44 -5.61 -13.89
C TYR A 148 -1.60 -4.81 -13.28
N GLY A 149 -2.39 -4.12 -14.13
CA GLY A 149 -3.56 -3.37 -13.70
C GLY A 149 -3.28 -1.93 -13.24
N SER A 150 -2.04 -1.44 -13.36
CA SER A 150 -1.76 -0.02 -13.12
C SER A 150 -2.40 0.84 -14.22
N PRO A 151 -3.26 1.82 -13.88
CA PRO A 151 -3.81 2.73 -14.88
C PRO A 151 -2.75 3.63 -15.54
N LYS A 152 -1.60 3.84 -14.88
CA LYS A 152 -0.46 4.62 -15.37
C LYS A 152 0.85 3.97 -14.93
N LYS A 153 1.90 4.14 -15.75
CA LYS A 153 3.27 3.81 -15.33
C LYS A 153 3.82 4.89 -14.38
N PRO A 154 4.74 4.52 -13.47
CA PRO A 154 5.38 5.47 -12.57
C PRO A 154 6.09 6.60 -13.33
N ALA A 155 5.74 7.86 -13.00
CA ALA A 155 6.31 9.07 -13.60
C ALA A 155 6.95 10.02 -12.58
N LEU A 156 6.91 9.66 -11.29
CA LEU A 156 7.62 10.33 -10.20
C LEU A 156 8.65 9.38 -9.60
N ALA A 157 9.72 9.92 -9.04
CA ALA A 157 10.76 9.13 -8.38
C ALA A 157 10.17 8.30 -7.22
N GLU A 158 9.26 8.89 -6.45
CA GLU A 158 8.54 8.24 -5.35
C GLU A 158 7.64 7.10 -5.85
N ALA A 159 6.97 7.29 -6.98
CA ALA A 159 6.14 6.24 -7.58
C ALA A 159 6.99 5.05 -8.07
N VAL A 160 8.18 5.31 -8.62
CA VAL A 160 9.15 4.26 -8.99
C VAL A 160 9.64 3.52 -7.75
N ALA A 161 10.04 4.25 -6.71
CA ALA A 161 10.52 3.67 -5.46
C ALA A 161 9.44 2.79 -4.80
N LEU A 162 8.19 3.28 -4.74
CA LEU A 162 7.05 2.55 -4.20
C LEU A 162 6.78 1.27 -4.99
N HIS A 163 6.74 1.35 -6.32
CA HIS A 163 6.54 0.18 -7.18
C HIS A 163 7.55 -0.93 -6.89
N TYR A 164 8.85 -0.59 -6.82
CA TYR A 164 9.87 -1.62 -6.55
C TYR A 164 9.83 -2.14 -5.12
N ALA A 165 9.48 -1.32 -4.14
CA ALA A 165 9.28 -1.77 -2.77
C ALA A 165 8.14 -2.81 -2.68
N ASP A 166 6.99 -2.50 -3.28
CA ASP A 166 5.83 -3.38 -3.35
C ASP A 166 6.13 -4.68 -4.10
N ALA A 167 6.71 -4.60 -5.30
CA ALA A 167 7.07 -5.75 -6.10
C ALA A 167 8.09 -6.69 -5.42
N ILE A 168 9.05 -6.14 -4.68
CA ILE A 168 10.03 -6.92 -3.91
C ILE A 168 9.34 -7.62 -2.74
N ASP A 169 8.53 -6.90 -1.95
CA ASP A 169 7.83 -7.48 -0.81
C ASP A 169 6.93 -8.64 -1.24
N ALA A 170 6.09 -8.42 -2.25
CA ALA A 170 5.19 -9.45 -2.78
C ALA A 170 5.95 -10.72 -3.22
N LYS A 171 7.07 -10.56 -3.93
CA LYS A 171 7.87 -11.70 -4.40
C LYS A 171 8.59 -12.43 -3.26
N LEU A 172 9.19 -11.71 -2.33
CA LEU A 172 9.92 -12.32 -1.21
C LEU A 172 8.97 -13.01 -0.24
N GLN A 173 7.79 -12.43 0.01
CA GLN A 173 6.78 -13.02 0.86
C GLN A 173 6.23 -14.31 0.25
N THR A 174 5.92 -14.32 -1.06
CA THR A 174 5.52 -15.53 -1.79
C THR A 174 6.58 -16.64 -1.66
N LEU A 175 7.85 -16.30 -1.84
CA LEU A 175 8.95 -17.28 -1.68
C LEU A 175 9.03 -17.78 -0.24
N THR A 176 8.85 -16.90 0.75
CA THR A 176 8.88 -17.26 2.17
C THR A 176 7.78 -18.28 2.51
N GLU A 177 6.58 -18.07 1.98
CA GLU A 177 5.46 -19.01 2.16
C GLU A 177 5.73 -20.37 1.51
N ILE A 178 6.19 -20.36 0.25
CA ILE A 178 6.55 -21.61 -0.46
C ILE A 178 7.65 -22.39 0.26
N PHE A 179 8.64 -21.71 0.83
CA PHE A 179 9.72 -22.38 1.57
C PHE A 179 9.26 -22.93 2.93
N LYS A 180 8.33 -22.26 3.60
CA LYS A 180 7.73 -22.78 4.83
C LYS A 180 6.93 -24.06 4.57
N GLU A 181 6.18 -24.11 3.47
CA GLU A 181 5.39 -25.28 3.09
C GLU A 181 6.26 -26.49 2.65
N LYS A 182 7.44 -26.25 2.08
CA LYS A 182 8.32 -27.28 1.51
C LYS A 182 9.47 -27.71 2.43
N GLU A 183 9.35 -27.56 3.74
CA GLU A 183 10.33 -28.05 4.74
C GLU A 183 11.81 -27.82 4.32
N GLY A 184 12.19 -26.58 4.04
CA GLY A 184 13.59 -26.17 3.93
C GLY A 184 14.28 -26.34 2.58
N ASN A 185 13.58 -26.68 1.52
CA ASN A 185 14.17 -26.69 0.18
C ASN A 185 14.19 -25.23 -0.40
N LYS A 186 15.38 -24.62 -0.46
CA LYS A 186 15.56 -23.21 -0.89
C LYS A 186 15.51 -22.99 -2.41
N ALA A 187 15.34 -24.04 -3.21
CA ALA A 187 15.25 -23.96 -4.66
C ALA A 187 13.79 -24.08 -5.12
N VAL A 188 13.24 -23.01 -5.73
CA VAL A 188 11.93 -23.03 -6.38
C VAL A 188 12.08 -22.99 -7.90
N SER A 189 11.22 -23.74 -8.58
CA SER A 189 11.12 -23.71 -10.04
C SER A 189 10.69 -22.30 -10.50
N TYR A 190 11.27 -21.81 -11.59
CA TYR A 190 10.96 -20.50 -12.19
C TYR A 190 9.46 -20.32 -12.54
N THR A 191 8.73 -21.41 -12.71
CA THR A 191 7.29 -21.42 -12.96
C THR A 191 6.45 -20.90 -11.79
N HIS A 192 6.94 -21.01 -10.55
CA HIS A 192 6.25 -20.48 -9.36
C HIS A 192 6.40 -18.95 -9.19
N LEU A 193 7.36 -18.33 -9.89
CA LEU A 193 7.61 -16.90 -9.88
C LEU A 193 6.78 -16.11 -10.90
N ARG A 194 6.08 -16.83 -11.82
CA ARG A 194 5.26 -16.22 -12.88
C ARG A 194 3.78 -16.08 -12.57
N ALA A 195 3.33 -16.53 -11.40
CA ALA A 195 1.92 -16.48 -10.98
C ALA A 195 1.62 -15.12 -10.32
N HIS A 196 1.71 -14.05 -11.11
CA HIS A 196 1.14 -12.73 -10.81
C HIS A 196 0.88 -11.99 -12.11
#